data_d009cd8546d2553181a12a2873c88649
#
_entry.id   d009cd8546d2553181a12a2873c88649
#
_cell.length_a   1.000
_cell.length_b   1.000
_cell.length_c   1.000
_cell.angle_alpha   90.00
_cell.angle_beta   90.00
_cell.angle_gamma   90.00
#
_symmetry.space_group_name_H-M   'P 1'
#
loop_
_entity.id
_entity.type
_entity.pdbx_description
1 polymer ?
#
loop_
_entity_poly.entity_id
_entity_poly.type
_entity_poly.pdbx_seq_one_letter_code
_entity_poly.pdbx_strand_id
1 'polypeptide(L)'
;MAAFAMNETSVANLDNIEIRDVTSADLTQLIALEKSCFATDRLSKRSFSHWIKAKHRVFMVVLQDDQIIGYGLVIMRKGTRLARLYSIAIDKNIEGKGVGRQLMLALEIQTVAAGKLFLRLEVEKTNERAIGLYQSMGYKIFGDYAHYYENNGDAFRMQKPIRQAAKHKQLPSYPWYAQTTDFTCGPSALMMAMASLSEQTVMEQPLEFDLWREATTIFMMAGHGGCHPLGLALAAEKRGFKTKVYINQPLPLFTSGVRQQVKKHTIELIEQQFQSRAQQQNIPVVYADFDLSALKDALKNGCKVLSLISTYQMDGYKVPHWVAITAIDEECLYLHDSSVPEQHAAGFDCQHIPVALDDFIKLSSYGKTKLRTALVISKANFKEQ
;
A
#
# COMPACT_ATOMS: atom_id res chain seq x y z
N MET A 1 65.87 13.26 -3.00
CA MET A 1 64.76 13.72 -3.87
C MET A 1 64.11 12.49 -4.49
N ALA A 2 63.06 12.00 -3.92
CA ALA A 2 62.29 10.89 -4.45
C ALA A 2 60.90 11.46 -4.85
N ALA A 3 60.63 11.50 -6.17
CA ALA A 3 59.38 11.94 -6.73
C ALA A 3 58.30 10.85 -6.50
N PHE A 4 57.29 11.18 -5.76
CA PHE A 4 56.08 10.37 -5.67
C PHE A 4 55.32 10.54 -7.00
N ALA A 5 55.27 9.49 -7.79
CA ALA A 5 54.34 9.38 -8.91
C ALA A 5 52.92 9.19 -8.37
N MET A 6 52.08 10.18 -8.49
CA MET A 6 50.65 10.04 -8.29
C MET A 6 50.10 9.15 -9.44
N ASN A 7 49.59 7.99 -9.08
CA ASN A 7 48.77 7.18 -9.96
C ASN A 7 47.48 7.95 -10.30
N GLU A 8 47.38 8.45 -11.47
CA GLU A 8 46.15 8.88 -12.10
C GLU A 8 45.25 7.66 -12.24
N THR A 9 44.33 7.47 -11.28
CA THR A 9 43.18 6.61 -11.46
C THR A 9 42.38 7.20 -12.61
N SER A 10 42.34 6.51 -13.73
CA SER A 10 41.59 6.88 -14.93
C SER A 10 40.12 7.16 -14.56
N VAL A 11 39.77 8.43 -14.50
CA VAL A 11 38.39 8.88 -14.55
C VAL A 11 37.93 8.50 -15.97
N ALA A 12 37.21 7.38 -16.07
CA ALA A 12 36.59 7.02 -17.34
C ALA A 12 35.63 8.15 -17.71
N ASN A 13 35.88 8.76 -18.86
CA ASN A 13 35.13 9.85 -19.43
C ASN A 13 33.67 9.44 -19.52
N LEU A 14 32.78 10.10 -18.75
CA LEU A 14 31.32 9.92 -18.78
C LEU A 14 30.69 10.78 -19.89
N ASP A 15 31.47 11.25 -20.84
CA ASP A 15 31.01 12.00 -21.98
C ASP A 15 30.18 11.08 -22.87
N ASN A 16 28.91 11.40 -23.07
CA ASN A 16 27.91 10.70 -23.87
C ASN A 16 26.95 9.71 -23.16
N ILE A 17 26.54 10.00 -21.92
CA ILE A 17 25.44 9.22 -21.33
C ILE A 17 24.09 9.87 -21.67
N GLU A 18 23.23 9.12 -22.32
CA GLU A 18 21.83 9.48 -22.55
C GLU A 18 20.92 8.68 -21.60
N ILE A 19 19.95 9.36 -20.96
CA ILE A 19 18.89 8.71 -20.18
C ILE A 19 17.55 9.06 -20.82
N ARG A 20 16.84 8.04 -21.31
CA ARG A 20 15.54 8.20 -21.97
C ARG A 20 14.52 7.15 -21.58
N ASP A 21 13.26 7.37 -21.97
CA ASP A 21 12.24 6.34 -21.82
C ASP A 21 12.55 5.11 -22.69
N VAL A 22 12.17 3.95 -22.20
CA VAL A 22 12.37 2.67 -22.88
C VAL A 22 11.49 2.57 -24.14
N THR A 23 12.00 1.91 -25.16
CA THR A 23 11.28 1.58 -26.39
C THR A 23 11.23 0.07 -26.63
N SER A 24 10.40 -0.38 -27.55
CA SER A 24 10.34 -1.80 -27.93
C SER A 24 11.63 -2.32 -28.58
N ALA A 25 12.45 -1.43 -29.16
CA ALA A 25 13.73 -1.78 -29.76
C ALA A 25 14.78 -2.19 -28.71
N ASP A 26 14.62 -1.71 -27.47
CA ASP A 26 15.56 -1.94 -26.38
C ASP A 26 15.49 -3.36 -25.78
N LEU A 27 14.43 -4.11 -26.09
CA LEU A 27 14.11 -5.39 -25.45
C LEU A 27 15.28 -6.39 -25.45
N THR A 28 16.01 -6.49 -26.56
CA THR A 28 17.11 -7.45 -26.69
C THR A 28 18.29 -7.09 -25.79
N GLN A 29 18.66 -5.82 -25.75
CA GLN A 29 19.74 -5.32 -24.90
C GLN A 29 19.36 -5.37 -23.42
N LEU A 30 18.10 -5.08 -23.06
CA LEU A 30 17.60 -5.21 -21.69
C LEU A 30 17.72 -6.64 -21.16
N ILE A 31 17.35 -7.64 -21.96
CA ILE A 31 17.47 -9.07 -21.58
C ILE A 31 18.95 -9.46 -21.38
N ALA A 32 19.84 -8.95 -22.22
CA ALA A 32 21.28 -9.20 -22.09
C ALA A 32 21.85 -8.59 -20.80
N LEU A 33 21.52 -7.34 -20.52
CA LEU A 33 21.95 -6.63 -19.32
C LEU A 33 21.40 -7.32 -18.05
N GLU A 34 20.12 -7.70 -18.04
CA GLU A 34 19.48 -8.44 -16.93
C GLU A 34 20.23 -9.72 -16.58
N LYS A 35 20.59 -10.51 -17.60
CA LYS A 35 21.35 -11.75 -17.43
C LYS A 35 22.76 -11.53 -16.86
N SER A 36 23.40 -10.40 -17.19
CA SER A 36 24.74 -10.05 -16.71
C SER A 36 24.72 -9.54 -15.26
N CYS A 37 23.65 -8.82 -14.88
CA CYS A 37 23.55 -8.17 -13.57
C CYS A 37 23.04 -9.11 -12.47
N PHE A 38 22.04 -9.96 -12.78
CA PHE A 38 21.35 -10.75 -11.78
C PHE A 38 21.60 -12.26 -11.97
N ALA A 39 21.80 -12.97 -10.87
CA ALA A 39 21.87 -14.42 -10.85
C ALA A 39 20.47 -15.05 -10.67
N THR A 40 19.65 -14.46 -9.78
CA THR A 40 18.27 -14.83 -9.43
C THR A 40 17.34 -13.66 -9.64
N ASP A 41 16.06 -13.79 -9.39
CA ASP A 41 15.04 -12.73 -9.41
C ASP A 41 14.97 -11.94 -10.73
N ARG A 42 15.31 -12.58 -11.85
CA ARG A 42 15.40 -11.94 -13.16
C ARG A 42 14.05 -11.62 -13.75
N LEU A 43 13.95 -10.43 -14.34
CA LEU A 43 12.82 -10.10 -15.20
C LEU A 43 12.84 -10.96 -16.48
N SER A 44 11.74 -11.62 -16.74
CA SER A 44 11.57 -12.42 -17.96
C SER A 44 11.37 -11.52 -19.19
N LYS A 45 11.61 -12.07 -20.39
CA LYS A 45 11.26 -11.40 -21.66
C LYS A 45 9.78 -10.97 -21.69
N ARG A 46 8.88 -11.78 -21.14
CA ARG A 46 7.45 -11.47 -21.04
C ARG A 46 7.21 -10.25 -20.12
N SER A 47 7.89 -10.21 -18.98
CA SER A 47 7.82 -9.08 -18.04
C SER A 47 8.32 -7.79 -18.67
N PHE A 48 9.47 -7.79 -19.33
CA PHE A 48 9.97 -6.62 -20.07
C PHE A 48 8.99 -6.16 -21.15
N SER A 49 8.48 -7.08 -21.97
CA SER A 49 7.51 -6.74 -23.03
C SER A 49 6.20 -6.17 -22.45
N HIS A 50 5.77 -6.62 -21.29
CA HIS A 50 4.63 -6.08 -20.58
C HIS A 50 4.89 -4.65 -20.10
N TRP A 51 5.99 -4.45 -19.38
CA TRP A 51 6.31 -3.15 -18.78
C TRP A 51 6.67 -2.08 -19.80
N ILE A 52 7.27 -2.42 -20.93
CA ILE A 52 7.50 -1.48 -22.05
C ILE A 52 6.16 -0.87 -22.52
N LYS A 53 5.07 -1.64 -22.55
CA LYS A 53 3.74 -1.23 -23.04
C LYS A 53 2.83 -0.69 -21.93
N ALA A 54 3.15 -0.90 -20.68
CA ALA A 54 2.31 -0.53 -19.55
C ALA A 54 2.18 1.00 -19.41
N LYS A 55 0.97 1.48 -19.04
CA LYS A 55 0.68 2.92 -18.91
C LYS A 55 1.06 3.52 -17.55
N HIS A 56 1.10 2.69 -16.49
CA HIS A 56 1.31 3.17 -15.11
C HIS A 56 2.71 2.78 -14.62
N ARG A 57 3.72 3.26 -15.35
CA ARG A 57 5.14 3.02 -15.04
C ARG A 57 5.98 4.23 -15.42
N VAL A 58 7.18 4.31 -14.85
CA VAL A 58 8.33 5.04 -15.40
C VAL A 58 9.38 3.97 -15.67
N PHE A 59 9.81 3.86 -16.94
CA PHE A 59 10.77 2.85 -17.33
C PHE A 59 11.84 3.51 -18.22
N MET A 60 13.02 3.71 -17.64
CA MET A 60 14.12 4.44 -18.31
C MET A 60 15.30 3.53 -18.56
N VAL A 61 16.01 3.82 -19.62
CA VAL A 61 17.28 3.19 -19.99
C VAL A 61 18.39 4.24 -19.99
N VAL A 62 19.59 3.80 -19.68
CA VAL A 62 20.83 4.56 -19.77
C VAL A 62 21.65 3.99 -20.93
N LEU A 63 22.00 4.84 -21.86
CA LEU A 63 22.81 4.47 -23.01
C LEU A 63 24.21 5.15 -22.93
N GLN A 64 25.19 4.45 -23.43
CA GLN A 64 26.52 4.98 -23.75
C GLN A 64 26.88 4.41 -25.14
N ASP A 65 27.14 5.27 -26.10
CA ASP A 65 27.50 4.87 -27.50
C ASP A 65 26.49 3.85 -28.08
N ASP A 66 25.18 4.13 -27.97
CA ASP A 66 24.06 3.29 -28.40
C ASP A 66 23.92 1.93 -27.67
N GLN A 67 24.74 1.67 -26.65
CA GLN A 67 24.64 0.47 -25.83
C GLN A 67 23.89 0.76 -24.52
N ILE A 68 22.95 -0.09 -24.17
CA ILE A 68 22.26 0.02 -22.87
C ILE A 68 23.19 -0.47 -21.76
N ILE A 69 23.59 0.46 -20.90
CA ILE A 69 24.47 0.25 -19.76
C ILE A 69 23.73 0.26 -18.41
N GLY A 70 22.44 0.56 -18.44
CA GLY A 70 21.58 0.55 -17.24
C GLY A 70 20.12 0.69 -17.59
N TYR A 71 19.26 0.28 -16.67
CA TYR A 71 17.83 0.55 -16.74
C TYR A 71 17.26 0.70 -15.33
N GLY A 72 16.10 1.36 -15.23
CA GLY A 72 15.31 1.43 -14.01
C GLY A 72 13.81 1.42 -14.32
N LEU A 73 13.07 0.58 -13.59
CA LEU A 73 11.65 0.40 -13.72
C LEU A 73 10.95 0.79 -12.41
N VAL A 74 10.11 1.79 -12.48
CA VAL A 74 9.23 2.22 -11.38
C VAL A 74 7.80 1.90 -11.75
N ILE A 75 7.09 1.22 -10.86
CA ILE A 75 5.67 0.86 -10.99
C ILE A 75 4.83 1.82 -10.15
N MET A 76 3.69 2.24 -10.68
CA MET A 76 2.79 3.18 -10.01
C MET A 76 1.44 2.56 -9.74
N ARG A 77 1.00 2.56 -8.48
CA ARG A 77 -0.36 2.15 -8.12
C ARG A 77 -1.33 3.30 -8.40
N LYS A 78 -2.42 3.01 -9.11
CA LYS A 78 -3.51 3.97 -9.34
C LYS A 78 -4.14 4.40 -8.01
N GLY A 79 -4.73 5.61 -7.97
CA GLY A 79 -5.44 6.10 -6.80
C GLY A 79 -4.57 6.38 -5.56
N THR A 80 -3.25 6.20 -5.66
CA THR A 80 -2.31 6.44 -4.56
C THR A 80 -1.22 7.41 -4.98
N ARG A 81 -0.54 7.99 -4.01
CA ARG A 81 0.64 8.85 -4.23
C ARG A 81 1.95 8.06 -4.13
N LEU A 82 1.86 6.74 -4.09
CA LEU A 82 2.99 5.83 -3.99
C LEU A 82 3.45 5.35 -5.37
N ALA A 83 4.77 5.29 -5.55
CA ALA A 83 5.46 4.56 -6.60
C ALA A 83 6.47 3.60 -5.98
N ARG A 84 6.87 2.57 -6.72
CA ARG A 84 7.83 1.56 -6.28
C ARG A 84 8.89 1.36 -7.35
N LEU A 85 10.15 1.45 -6.97
CA LEU A 85 11.26 0.98 -7.79
C LEU A 85 11.20 -0.56 -7.81
N TYR A 86 10.79 -1.11 -8.95
CA TYR A 86 10.58 -2.54 -9.12
C TYR A 86 11.86 -3.27 -9.47
N SER A 87 12.68 -2.67 -10.34
CA SER A 87 13.99 -3.18 -10.70
C SER A 87 14.90 -2.06 -11.17
N ILE A 88 16.18 -2.18 -10.87
CA ILE A 88 17.24 -1.32 -11.38
C ILE A 88 18.51 -2.14 -11.62
N ALA A 89 19.12 -1.95 -12.77
CA ALA A 89 20.38 -2.60 -13.10
C ALA A 89 21.35 -1.59 -13.73
N ILE A 90 22.62 -1.71 -13.39
CA ILE A 90 23.75 -0.99 -14.01
C ILE A 90 24.79 -2.03 -14.39
N ASP A 91 25.36 -1.91 -15.56
CA ASP A 91 26.45 -2.79 -16.03
C ASP A 91 27.61 -2.76 -15.01
N LYS A 92 28.08 -3.96 -14.62
CA LYS A 92 29.13 -4.13 -13.61
C LYS A 92 30.43 -3.38 -13.95
N ASN A 93 30.74 -3.21 -15.24
CA ASN A 93 31.94 -2.51 -15.71
C ASN A 93 31.88 -1.00 -15.49
N ILE A 94 30.68 -0.47 -15.25
CA ILE A 94 30.42 0.97 -15.09
C ILE A 94 29.96 1.32 -13.68
N GLU A 95 29.85 0.35 -12.85
CA GLU A 95 29.52 0.55 -11.44
C GLU A 95 30.53 1.47 -10.74
N GLY A 96 30.07 2.30 -9.78
CA GLY A 96 30.90 3.25 -9.04
C GLY A 96 31.13 4.59 -9.73
N LYS A 97 30.75 4.73 -10.98
CA LYS A 97 30.96 5.96 -11.77
C LYS A 97 29.78 6.97 -11.67
N GLY A 98 28.84 6.77 -10.74
CA GLY A 98 27.72 7.69 -10.50
C GLY A 98 26.50 7.47 -11.39
N VAL A 99 26.53 6.56 -12.37
CA VAL A 99 25.45 6.29 -13.31
C VAL A 99 24.15 5.87 -12.59
N GLY A 100 24.25 5.01 -11.58
CA GLY A 100 23.10 4.60 -10.78
C GLY A 100 22.40 5.77 -10.05
N ARG A 101 23.17 6.75 -9.57
CA ARG A 101 22.62 7.97 -8.96
C ARG A 101 21.90 8.84 -9.99
N GLN A 102 22.48 9.01 -11.17
CA GLN A 102 21.87 9.81 -12.26
C GLN A 102 20.55 9.16 -12.72
N LEU A 103 20.55 7.84 -12.91
CA LEU A 103 19.34 7.09 -13.28
C LEU A 103 18.26 7.23 -12.21
N MET A 104 18.62 7.07 -10.92
CA MET A 104 17.67 7.24 -9.82
C MET A 104 17.07 8.63 -9.76
N LEU A 105 17.87 9.69 -9.97
CA LEU A 105 17.37 11.07 -10.04
C LEU A 105 16.41 11.26 -11.22
N ALA A 106 16.70 10.72 -12.38
CA ALA A 106 15.83 10.78 -13.55
C ALA A 106 14.50 10.05 -13.29
N LEU A 107 14.56 8.86 -12.67
CA LEU A 107 13.36 8.11 -12.27
C LEU A 107 12.51 8.89 -11.26
N GLU A 108 13.12 9.52 -10.25
CA GLU A 108 12.41 10.34 -9.26
C GLU A 108 11.71 11.53 -9.94
N ILE A 109 12.39 12.25 -10.83
CA ILE A 109 11.82 13.39 -11.56
C ILE A 109 10.60 12.96 -12.39
N GLN A 110 10.71 11.89 -13.16
CA GLN A 110 9.60 11.38 -13.97
C GLN A 110 8.45 10.83 -13.11
N THR A 111 8.78 10.23 -11.96
CA THR A 111 7.78 9.74 -10.99
C THR A 111 7.00 10.89 -10.36
N VAL A 112 7.67 12.01 -10.04
CA VAL A 112 7.01 13.25 -9.57
C VAL A 112 6.14 13.85 -10.66
N ALA A 113 6.62 13.91 -11.92
CA ALA A 113 5.85 14.38 -13.07
C ALA A 113 4.56 13.53 -13.29
N ALA A 114 4.61 12.24 -12.96
CA ALA A 114 3.46 11.34 -12.96
C ALA A 114 2.54 11.51 -11.73
N GLY A 115 2.75 12.52 -10.88
CA GLY A 115 1.90 12.87 -9.73
C GLY A 115 2.11 12.02 -8.49
N LYS A 116 3.23 11.32 -8.36
CA LYS A 116 3.58 10.57 -7.15
C LYS A 116 4.37 11.42 -6.17
N LEU A 117 4.24 11.11 -4.86
CA LEU A 117 4.91 11.84 -3.78
C LEU A 117 6.00 11.00 -3.10
N PHE A 118 5.87 9.68 -3.14
CA PHE A 118 6.76 8.75 -2.48
C PHE A 118 7.28 7.70 -3.44
N LEU A 119 8.55 7.35 -3.30
CA LEU A 119 9.18 6.22 -3.97
C LEU A 119 9.67 5.23 -2.93
N ARG A 120 9.23 3.97 -3.06
CA ARG A 120 9.66 2.82 -2.25
C ARG A 120 10.57 1.92 -3.04
N LEU A 121 11.39 1.19 -2.33
CA LEU A 121 12.20 0.10 -2.88
C LEU A 121 12.46 -0.96 -1.80
N GLU A 122 12.81 -2.14 -2.26
CA GLU A 122 13.38 -3.21 -1.48
C GLU A 122 14.82 -3.44 -1.96
N VAL A 123 15.71 -3.70 -1.01
CA VAL A 123 17.12 -3.97 -1.27
C VAL A 123 17.60 -5.09 -0.36
N GLU A 124 18.32 -6.05 -0.93
CA GLU A 124 18.90 -7.15 -0.16
C GLU A 124 19.81 -6.62 0.94
N LYS A 125 19.65 -7.13 2.18
CA LYS A 125 20.38 -6.66 3.36
C LYS A 125 21.90 -6.76 3.20
N THR A 126 22.37 -7.66 2.34
CA THR A 126 23.78 -7.85 2.02
C THR A 126 24.31 -6.91 0.94
N ASN A 127 23.45 -6.19 0.23
CA ASN A 127 23.84 -5.24 -0.82
C ASN A 127 24.18 -3.87 -0.23
N GLU A 128 25.29 -3.80 0.54
CA GLU A 128 25.75 -2.59 1.23
C GLU A 128 25.91 -1.40 0.27
N ARG A 129 26.34 -1.66 -0.96
CA ARG A 129 26.56 -0.63 -1.97
C ARG A 129 25.25 0.06 -2.40
N ALA A 130 24.24 -0.73 -2.72
CA ALA A 130 22.93 -0.18 -3.08
C ALA A 130 22.28 0.53 -1.88
N ILE A 131 22.38 -0.05 -0.68
CA ILE A 131 21.92 0.56 0.56
C ILE A 131 22.57 1.93 0.77
N GLY A 132 23.90 2.02 0.65
CA GLY A 132 24.64 3.27 0.78
C GLY A 132 24.25 4.31 -0.26
N LEU A 133 24.01 3.90 -1.51
CA LEU A 133 23.48 4.78 -2.56
C LEU A 133 22.11 5.35 -2.15
N TYR A 134 21.16 4.50 -1.79
CA TYR A 134 19.81 4.94 -1.44
C TYR A 134 19.79 5.83 -0.20
N GLN A 135 20.54 5.48 0.85
CA GLN A 135 20.70 6.32 2.05
C GLN A 135 21.27 7.70 1.71
N SER A 136 22.32 7.76 0.87
CA SER A 136 22.93 9.02 0.42
C SER A 136 21.98 9.88 -0.45
N MET A 137 20.95 9.27 -1.03
CA MET A 137 19.88 9.95 -1.77
C MET A 137 18.69 10.32 -0.88
N GLY A 138 18.69 10.01 0.41
CA GLY A 138 17.66 10.36 1.37
C GLY A 138 16.57 9.32 1.57
N TYR A 139 16.76 8.10 1.07
CA TYR A 139 15.88 6.98 1.40
C TYR A 139 16.13 6.53 2.84
N LYS A 140 15.05 6.22 3.55
CA LYS A 140 15.08 5.74 4.94
C LYS A 140 14.48 4.37 5.04
N ILE A 141 15.11 3.50 5.83
CA ILE A 141 14.57 2.19 6.17
C ILE A 141 13.34 2.40 7.04
N PHE A 142 12.24 1.74 6.71
CA PHE A 142 10.99 1.76 7.47
C PHE A 142 10.45 0.36 7.81
N GLY A 143 11.16 -0.68 7.41
CA GLY A 143 10.84 -2.08 7.70
C GLY A 143 11.79 -3.02 6.98
N ASP A 144 11.56 -4.30 7.17
CA ASP A 144 12.29 -5.37 6.51
C ASP A 144 11.37 -6.55 6.19
N TYR A 145 11.87 -7.46 5.36
CA TYR A 145 11.22 -8.72 5.02
C TYR A 145 12.23 -9.86 5.13
N ALA A 146 11.84 -10.91 5.85
CA ALA A 146 12.58 -12.16 5.87
C ALA A 146 12.28 -12.98 4.61
N HIS A 147 13.30 -13.66 4.09
CA HIS A 147 13.19 -14.59 2.96
C HIS A 147 12.52 -13.99 1.71
N TYR A 148 12.89 -12.77 1.38
CA TYR A 148 12.27 -12.01 0.31
C TYR A 148 12.68 -12.43 -1.09
N TYR A 149 13.98 -12.70 -1.30
CA TYR A 149 14.55 -13.06 -2.59
C TYR A 149 14.50 -14.56 -2.83
N GLU A 150 14.57 -14.98 -4.10
CA GLU A 150 14.59 -16.41 -4.50
C GLU A 150 15.73 -17.20 -3.81
N ASN A 151 16.83 -16.53 -3.44
CA ASN A 151 17.94 -17.10 -2.68
C ASN A 151 17.68 -17.14 -1.16
N ASN A 152 16.44 -16.88 -0.70
CA ASN A 152 16.06 -16.70 0.71
C ASN A 152 16.74 -15.52 1.41
N GLY A 153 17.31 -14.57 0.68
CA GLY A 153 17.89 -13.34 1.23
C GLY A 153 16.81 -12.42 1.80
N ASP A 154 17.15 -11.76 2.91
CA ASP A 154 16.29 -10.75 3.54
C ASP A 154 16.40 -9.40 2.81
N ALA A 155 15.34 -8.61 2.82
CA ALA A 155 15.33 -7.27 2.26
C ALA A 155 15.09 -6.18 3.32
N PHE A 156 15.78 -5.05 3.20
CA PHE A 156 15.32 -3.79 3.78
C PHE A 156 14.27 -3.15 2.87
N ARG A 157 13.26 -2.55 3.50
CA ARG A 157 12.28 -1.70 2.85
C ARG A 157 12.69 -0.24 3.08
N MET A 158 12.86 0.48 2.00
CA MET A 158 13.27 1.88 2.07
C MET A 158 12.25 2.78 1.35
N GLN A 159 12.05 4.00 1.85
CA GLN A 159 11.15 4.99 1.28
C GLN A 159 11.78 6.37 1.29
N LYS A 160 11.46 7.16 0.26
CA LYS A 160 11.81 8.57 0.16
C LYS A 160 10.59 9.39 -0.29
N PRO A 161 10.28 10.53 0.35
CA PRO A 161 9.45 11.56 -0.25
C PRO A 161 10.26 12.20 -1.40
N ILE A 162 9.78 12.04 -2.64
CA ILE A 162 10.48 12.51 -3.84
C ILE A 162 10.07 13.92 -4.26
N ARG A 163 9.00 14.46 -3.68
CA ARG A 163 8.60 15.86 -3.85
C ARG A 163 9.12 16.68 -2.67
N GLN A 164 9.71 17.83 -2.91
CA GLN A 164 10.38 18.67 -1.89
C GLN A 164 9.48 19.13 -0.74
N ALA A 165 8.16 19.11 -0.89
CA ALA A 165 7.19 19.53 0.14
C ALA A 165 6.86 18.44 1.17
N ALA A 166 7.12 17.17 0.88
CA ALA A 166 6.74 16.08 1.78
C ALA A 166 7.76 15.95 2.92
N LYS A 167 7.40 16.45 4.11
CA LYS A 167 8.19 16.21 5.33
C LYS A 167 8.12 14.73 5.71
N HIS A 168 9.26 14.13 5.94
CA HIS A 168 9.36 12.74 6.37
C HIS A 168 8.82 12.61 7.80
N LYS A 169 7.57 12.25 7.96
CA LYS A 169 7.01 11.89 9.25
C LYS A 169 7.31 10.40 9.50
N GLN A 170 7.83 10.09 10.69
CA GLN A 170 7.98 8.69 11.09
C GLN A 170 6.57 8.10 11.24
N LEU A 171 6.26 7.09 10.43
CA LEU A 171 4.98 6.40 10.52
C LEU A 171 4.96 5.53 11.77
N PRO A 172 3.83 5.42 12.47
CA PRO A 172 3.72 4.57 13.65
C PRO A 172 3.89 3.11 13.27
N SER A 173 4.42 2.31 14.20
CA SER A 173 4.32 0.86 14.05
C SER A 173 2.86 0.45 14.04
N TYR A 174 2.45 -0.29 13.01
CA TYR A 174 1.09 -0.79 12.85
C TYR A 174 1.17 -2.18 12.21
N PRO A 175 0.67 -3.23 12.88
CA PRO A 175 0.76 -4.59 12.36
C PRO A 175 -0.05 -4.72 11.07
N TRP A 176 0.41 -5.57 10.15
CA TRP A 176 -0.25 -5.82 8.89
C TRP A 176 -0.53 -7.30 8.68
N TYR A 177 -1.68 -7.61 8.10
CA TYR A 177 -2.13 -8.96 7.81
C TYR A 177 -2.73 -9.02 6.41
N ALA A 178 -2.30 -9.99 5.60
CA ALA A 178 -2.89 -10.29 4.31
C ALA A 178 -4.18 -11.10 4.51
N GLN A 179 -5.30 -10.63 3.96
CA GLN A 179 -6.54 -11.41 3.96
C GLN A 179 -6.34 -12.74 3.23
N THR A 180 -6.97 -13.80 3.72
CA THR A 180 -6.83 -15.14 3.14
C THR A 180 -7.88 -15.46 2.09
N THR A 181 -8.91 -14.60 1.94
CA THR A 181 -9.99 -14.74 0.95
C THR A 181 -10.38 -13.38 0.38
N ASP A 182 -11.08 -13.38 -0.78
CA ASP A 182 -11.50 -12.15 -1.48
C ASP A 182 -12.55 -11.32 -0.72
N PHE A 183 -13.13 -11.82 0.36
CA PHE A 183 -14.24 -11.19 1.07
C PHE A 183 -13.95 -10.87 2.55
N THR A 184 -12.76 -11.15 3.05
CA THR A 184 -12.39 -10.95 4.47
C THR A 184 -11.62 -9.65 4.74
N CYS A 185 -11.72 -8.66 3.86
CA CYS A 185 -11.07 -7.35 4.06
C CYS A 185 -11.49 -6.67 5.37
N GLY A 186 -12.77 -6.73 5.75
CA GLY A 186 -13.28 -6.18 7.01
C GLY A 186 -12.67 -6.84 8.24
N PRO A 187 -12.76 -8.17 8.38
CA PRO A 187 -12.06 -8.94 9.41
C PRO A 187 -10.58 -8.63 9.51
N SER A 188 -9.87 -8.66 8.40
CA SER A 188 -8.42 -8.40 8.38
C SER A 188 -8.07 -6.99 8.81
N ALA A 189 -8.83 -5.97 8.35
CA ALA A 189 -8.67 -4.60 8.81
C ALA A 189 -8.95 -4.49 10.32
N LEU A 190 -9.98 -5.19 10.83
CA LEU A 190 -10.31 -5.21 12.25
C LEU A 190 -9.22 -5.89 13.08
N MET A 191 -8.69 -7.03 12.64
CA MET A 191 -7.57 -7.70 13.30
C MET A 191 -6.35 -6.79 13.42
N MET A 192 -5.96 -6.11 12.33
CA MET A 192 -4.85 -5.18 12.34
C MET A 192 -5.07 -4.03 13.35
N ALA A 193 -6.28 -3.49 13.43
CA ALA A 193 -6.61 -2.44 14.39
C ALA A 193 -6.56 -2.97 15.85
N MET A 194 -7.15 -4.11 16.13
CA MET A 194 -7.11 -4.74 17.44
C MET A 194 -5.69 -5.10 17.88
N ALA A 195 -4.89 -5.70 16.99
CA ALA A 195 -3.49 -6.04 17.26
C ALA A 195 -2.62 -4.81 17.51
N SER A 196 -2.93 -3.68 16.85
CA SER A 196 -2.23 -2.42 17.13
C SER A 196 -2.58 -1.79 18.50
N LEU A 197 -3.69 -2.23 19.09
CA LEU A 197 -4.14 -1.79 20.43
C LEU A 197 -3.76 -2.79 21.54
N SER A 198 -3.65 -4.09 21.22
CA SER A 198 -3.40 -5.15 22.20
C SER A 198 -2.50 -6.24 21.61
N GLU A 199 -1.38 -6.49 22.28
CA GLU A 199 -0.46 -7.59 21.94
C GLU A 199 -1.08 -8.99 22.11
N GLN A 200 -2.20 -9.08 22.82
CA GLN A 200 -2.95 -10.33 22.98
C GLN A 200 -3.73 -10.74 21.73
N THR A 201 -3.90 -9.81 20.78
CA THR A 201 -4.59 -10.09 19.52
C THR A 201 -3.62 -10.74 18.54
N VAL A 202 -3.72 -12.06 18.38
CA VAL A 202 -2.95 -12.81 17.39
C VAL A 202 -3.70 -12.76 16.06
N MET A 203 -3.04 -12.27 15.01
CA MET A 203 -3.63 -12.18 13.67
C MET A 203 -3.44 -13.51 12.94
N GLU A 204 -4.49 -14.29 12.87
CA GLU A 204 -4.48 -15.63 12.26
C GLU A 204 -5.80 -15.92 11.55
N GLN A 205 -5.77 -16.88 10.64
CA GLN A 205 -6.92 -17.24 9.81
C GLN A 205 -8.17 -17.66 10.60
N PRO A 206 -8.09 -18.45 11.72
CA PRO A 206 -9.28 -18.74 12.52
C PRO A 206 -9.98 -17.50 13.04
N LEU A 207 -9.23 -16.50 13.54
CA LEU A 207 -9.80 -15.24 13.99
C LEU A 207 -10.43 -14.44 12.83
N GLU A 208 -9.80 -14.45 11.65
CA GLU A 208 -10.32 -13.81 10.44
C GLU A 208 -11.71 -14.33 10.09
N PHE A 209 -11.90 -15.67 10.10
CA PHE A 209 -13.18 -16.29 9.79
C PHE A 209 -14.21 -16.10 10.89
N ASP A 210 -13.83 -16.09 12.15
CA ASP A 210 -14.76 -15.82 13.25
C ASP A 210 -15.30 -14.39 13.16
N LEU A 211 -14.44 -13.42 12.93
CA LEU A 211 -14.84 -12.02 12.70
C LEU A 211 -15.75 -11.88 11.47
N TRP A 212 -15.46 -12.60 10.40
CA TRP A 212 -16.31 -12.59 9.22
C TRP A 212 -17.71 -13.13 9.52
N ARG A 213 -17.82 -14.28 10.19
CA ARG A 213 -19.11 -14.88 10.59
C ARG A 213 -19.94 -13.95 11.47
N GLU A 214 -19.28 -13.22 12.36
CA GLU A 214 -19.92 -12.30 13.30
C GLU A 214 -20.38 -11.00 12.62
N ALA A 215 -19.73 -10.57 11.54
CA ALA A 215 -19.96 -9.26 10.92
C ALA A 215 -20.62 -9.30 9.53
N THR A 216 -20.75 -10.48 8.91
CA THR A 216 -21.34 -10.59 7.57
C THR A 216 -22.84 -10.47 7.60
N THR A 217 -23.41 -9.76 6.60
CA THR A 217 -24.87 -9.70 6.37
C THR A 217 -25.36 -10.74 5.37
N ILE A 218 -24.45 -11.43 4.69
CA ILE A 218 -24.82 -12.31 3.57
C ILE A 218 -24.23 -13.69 3.81
N PHE A 219 -25.08 -14.62 4.26
CA PHE A 219 -24.73 -16.05 4.30
C PHE A 219 -24.88 -16.66 2.90
N MET A 220 -23.78 -17.18 2.34
CA MET A 220 -23.68 -18.18 1.27
C MET A 220 -24.51 -18.03 -0.03
N MET A 221 -25.49 -17.17 -0.12
CA MET A 221 -26.41 -17.13 -1.27
C MET A 221 -26.11 -16.08 -2.34
N ALA A 222 -25.12 -15.21 -2.15
CA ALA A 222 -24.71 -14.21 -3.14
C ALA A 222 -23.20 -13.97 -3.00
N GLY A 223 -22.44 -14.40 -3.96
CA GLY A 223 -20.99 -14.28 -3.97
C GLY A 223 -20.47 -12.96 -3.45
N HIS A 224 -19.68 -12.75 -2.53
CA HIS A 224 -19.13 -11.61 -1.79
C HIS A 224 -19.91 -11.25 -0.53
N GLY A 225 -19.63 -12.00 0.55
CA GLY A 225 -20.12 -11.70 1.90
C GLY A 225 -19.32 -10.59 2.56
N GLY A 226 -19.57 -9.32 2.16
CA GLY A 226 -18.97 -8.17 2.83
C GLY A 226 -19.43 -8.01 4.28
N CYS A 227 -18.65 -7.33 5.11
CA CYS A 227 -18.97 -7.08 6.52
C CYS A 227 -19.69 -5.75 6.71
N HIS A 228 -20.68 -5.77 7.59
CA HIS A 228 -21.44 -4.59 8.03
C HIS A 228 -20.68 -3.81 9.10
N PRO A 229 -20.68 -2.46 9.10
CA PRO A 229 -19.98 -1.66 10.11
C PRO A 229 -20.42 -1.98 11.54
N LEU A 230 -21.72 -2.17 11.78
CA LEU A 230 -22.23 -2.57 13.09
C LEU A 230 -21.82 -4.00 13.47
N GLY A 231 -21.73 -4.91 12.50
CA GLY A 231 -21.25 -6.26 12.75
C GLY A 231 -19.77 -6.26 13.17
N LEU A 232 -18.92 -5.48 12.50
CA LEU A 232 -17.51 -5.31 12.89
C LEU A 232 -17.38 -4.66 14.28
N ALA A 233 -18.23 -3.67 14.59
CA ALA A 233 -18.24 -3.04 15.91
C ALA A 233 -18.60 -4.06 17.01
N LEU A 234 -19.66 -4.82 16.84
CA LEU A 234 -20.08 -5.87 17.76
C LEU A 234 -19.01 -6.94 17.98
N ALA A 235 -18.32 -7.33 16.90
CA ALA A 235 -17.23 -8.31 16.97
C ALA A 235 -16.02 -7.78 17.76
N ALA A 236 -15.72 -6.48 17.65
CA ALA A 236 -14.68 -5.83 18.45
C ALA A 236 -15.08 -5.69 19.94
N GLU A 237 -16.31 -5.25 20.23
CA GLU A 237 -16.83 -5.12 21.60
C GLU A 237 -16.84 -6.46 22.33
N LYS A 238 -17.21 -7.54 21.65
CA LYS A 238 -17.16 -8.92 22.19
C LYS A 238 -15.74 -9.31 22.65
N ARG A 239 -14.71 -8.70 22.07
CA ARG A 239 -13.29 -8.93 22.38
C ARG A 239 -12.69 -7.87 23.32
N GLY A 240 -13.55 -7.07 23.97
CA GLY A 240 -13.15 -6.11 25.01
C GLY A 240 -12.64 -4.78 24.49
N PHE A 241 -12.87 -4.45 23.23
CA PHE A 241 -12.59 -3.11 22.69
C PHE A 241 -13.82 -2.21 22.78
N LYS A 242 -13.64 -0.90 22.75
CA LYS A 242 -14.72 0.07 22.61
C LYS A 242 -14.80 0.57 21.21
N THR A 243 -16.03 0.77 20.72
CA THR A 243 -16.26 1.14 19.32
C THR A 243 -17.24 2.31 19.20
N LYS A 244 -17.08 3.07 18.10
CA LYS A 244 -17.99 4.12 17.65
C LYS A 244 -18.13 4.03 16.15
N VAL A 245 -19.35 3.99 15.64
CA VAL A 245 -19.64 3.80 14.21
C VAL A 245 -20.16 5.09 13.60
N TYR A 246 -19.65 5.47 12.45
CA TYR A 246 -20.13 6.60 11.64
C TYR A 246 -20.74 6.05 10.35
N ILE A 247 -21.94 6.51 10.01
CA ILE A 247 -22.69 6.13 8.81
C ILE A 247 -23.41 7.36 8.28
N ASN A 248 -23.12 7.78 7.06
CA ASN A 248 -23.71 9.00 6.49
C ASN A 248 -25.07 8.79 5.81
N GLN A 249 -25.66 7.62 5.96
CA GLN A 249 -26.93 7.27 5.32
C GLN A 249 -27.86 6.54 6.30
N PRO A 250 -29.18 6.64 6.08
CA PRO A 250 -30.11 5.81 6.84
C PRO A 250 -29.93 4.33 6.48
N LEU A 251 -30.22 3.47 7.43
CA LEU A 251 -30.26 2.02 7.25
C LEU A 251 -31.55 1.62 6.51
N PRO A 252 -31.58 0.52 5.74
CA PRO A 252 -30.57 -0.51 5.61
C PRO A 252 -29.47 -0.19 4.59
N LEU A 253 -28.24 -0.64 4.89
CA LEU A 253 -27.09 -0.51 3.98
C LEU A 253 -27.04 -1.65 2.96
N PHE A 254 -26.28 -1.43 1.88
CA PHE A 254 -25.93 -2.45 0.87
C PHE A 254 -27.11 -3.13 0.15
N THR A 255 -28.34 -2.63 0.31
CA THR A 255 -29.54 -3.17 -0.36
C THR A 255 -29.72 -2.65 -1.78
N SER A 256 -29.09 -1.52 -2.12
CA SER A 256 -29.14 -0.96 -3.48
C SER A 256 -28.32 -1.83 -4.43
N GLY A 257 -29.00 -2.42 -5.43
CA GLY A 257 -28.36 -3.33 -6.40
C GLY A 257 -28.66 -4.81 -6.15
N VAL A 258 -29.25 -5.17 -5.02
CA VAL A 258 -29.74 -6.53 -4.76
C VAL A 258 -31.05 -6.74 -5.49
N ARG A 259 -31.04 -7.62 -6.51
CA ARG A 259 -32.21 -7.86 -7.38
C ARG A 259 -33.25 -8.82 -6.76
N GLN A 260 -32.77 -9.77 -5.95
CA GLN A 260 -33.64 -10.80 -5.35
C GLN A 260 -34.26 -10.29 -4.05
N GLN A 261 -35.57 -10.25 -3.99
CA GLN A 261 -36.33 -9.76 -2.82
C GLN A 261 -36.02 -10.54 -1.53
N VAL A 262 -35.88 -11.87 -1.62
CA VAL A 262 -35.53 -12.72 -0.47
C VAL A 262 -34.17 -12.32 0.11
N LYS A 263 -33.18 -12.06 -0.74
CA LYS A 263 -31.85 -11.60 -0.28
C LYS A 263 -31.91 -10.21 0.35
N LYS A 264 -32.69 -9.31 -0.25
CA LYS A 264 -32.87 -7.96 0.29
C LYS A 264 -33.50 -8.03 1.68
N HIS A 265 -34.56 -8.81 1.84
CA HIS A 265 -35.22 -9.01 3.13
C HIS A 265 -34.30 -9.66 4.17
N THR A 266 -33.47 -10.63 3.77
CA THR A 266 -32.48 -11.25 4.67
C THR A 266 -31.45 -10.24 5.16
N ILE A 267 -30.94 -9.38 4.29
CA ILE A 267 -30.00 -8.29 4.67
C ILE A 267 -30.67 -7.36 5.70
N GLU A 268 -31.90 -6.95 5.43
CA GLU A 268 -32.68 -6.08 6.31
C GLU A 268 -32.89 -6.68 7.70
N LEU A 269 -33.21 -7.98 7.78
CA LEU A 269 -33.39 -8.70 9.05
C LEU A 269 -32.09 -8.81 9.85
N ILE A 270 -30.97 -9.14 9.21
CA ILE A 270 -29.67 -9.26 9.86
C ILE A 270 -29.22 -7.88 10.37
N GLU A 271 -29.43 -6.84 9.55
CA GLU A 271 -29.09 -5.48 9.96
C GLU A 271 -29.91 -5.00 11.15
N GLN A 272 -31.22 -5.30 11.20
CA GLN A 272 -32.07 -5.02 12.37
C GLN A 272 -31.53 -5.73 13.63
N GLN A 273 -31.04 -6.97 13.50
CA GLN A 273 -30.38 -7.66 14.61
C GLN A 273 -29.09 -6.93 15.04
N PHE A 274 -28.25 -6.48 14.10
CA PHE A 274 -27.06 -5.71 14.45
C PHE A 274 -27.41 -4.40 15.16
N GLN A 275 -28.43 -3.67 14.68
CA GLN A 275 -28.92 -2.46 15.35
C GLN A 275 -29.38 -2.72 16.77
N SER A 276 -30.24 -3.74 16.97
CA SER A 276 -30.76 -4.10 18.31
C SER A 276 -29.62 -4.46 19.27
N ARG A 277 -28.64 -5.24 18.79
CA ARG A 277 -27.46 -5.61 19.62
C ARG A 277 -26.57 -4.41 19.92
N ALA A 278 -26.33 -3.55 18.95
CA ALA A 278 -25.55 -2.35 19.15
C ALA A 278 -26.20 -1.40 20.18
N GLN A 279 -27.53 -1.24 20.12
CA GLN A 279 -28.29 -0.49 21.13
C GLN A 279 -28.19 -1.13 22.51
N GLN A 280 -28.35 -2.45 22.63
CA GLN A 280 -28.23 -3.17 23.91
C GLN A 280 -26.84 -3.03 24.54
N GLN A 281 -25.79 -2.96 23.72
CA GLN A 281 -24.40 -2.79 24.18
C GLN A 281 -23.97 -1.31 24.26
N ASN A 282 -24.89 -0.37 24.03
CA ASN A 282 -24.65 1.07 24.05
C ASN A 282 -23.51 1.49 23.10
N ILE A 283 -23.39 0.85 21.94
CA ILE A 283 -22.42 1.23 20.92
C ILE A 283 -22.87 2.56 20.26
N PRO A 284 -22.08 3.63 20.33
CA PRO A 284 -22.44 4.91 19.71
C PRO A 284 -22.48 4.77 18.19
N VAL A 285 -23.61 5.11 17.59
CA VAL A 285 -23.79 5.19 16.12
C VAL A 285 -24.11 6.63 15.76
N VAL A 286 -23.23 7.25 14.98
CA VAL A 286 -23.34 8.63 14.52
C VAL A 286 -23.79 8.65 13.06
N TYR A 287 -24.99 9.17 12.82
CA TYR A 287 -25.53 9.32 11.46
C TYR A 287 -25.03 10.62 10.83
N ALA A 288 -23.74 10.65 10.48
CA ALA A 288 -23.07 11.77 9.85
C ALA A 288 -21.86 11.30 9.03
N ASP A 289 -21.34 12.19 8.18
CA ASP A 289 -20.04 11.97 7.54
C ASP A 289 -18.93 11.92 8.61
N PHE A 290 -18.04 10.94 8.45
CA PHE A 290 -16.76 10.92 9.18
C PHE A 290 -15.76 11.74 8.38
N ASP A 291 -15.61 13.00 8.76
CA ASP A 291 -14.73 13.93 8.08
C ASP A 291 -13.25 13.79 8.49
N LEU A 292 -12.37 14.52 7.82
CA LEU A 292 -10.94 14.46 8.09
C LEU A 292 -10.58 15.03 9.48
N SER A 293 -11.39 15.92 10.06
CA SER A 293 -11.17 16.46 11.40
C SER A 293 -11.44 15.36 12.44
N ALA A 294 -12.60 14.74 12.38
CA ALA A 294 -12.96 13.62 13.27
C ALA A 294 -11.95 12.47 13.17
N LEU A 295 -11.43 12.20 11.96
CA LEU A 295 -10.39 11.19 11.75
C LEU A 295 -9.07 11.58 12.40
N LYS A 296 -8.63 12.85 12.25
CA LYS A 296 -7.41 13.37 12.90
C LYS A 296 -7.51 13.28 14.42
N ASP A 297 -8.65 13.68 14.98
CA ASP A 297 -8.91 13.64 16.41
C ASP A 297 -8.92 12.21 16.95
N ALA A 298 -9.57 11.27 16.27
CA ALA A 298 -9.56 9.86 16.67
C ALA A 298 -8.13 9.29 16.71
N LEU A 299 -7.34 9.50 15.66
CA LEU A 299 -5.95 9.02 15.61
C LEU A 299 -5.05 9.71 16.64
N LYS A 300 -5.21 11.01 16.86
CA LYS A 300 -4.46 11.77 17.87
C LYS A 300 -4.73 11.24 19.28
N ASN A 301 -5.96 10.85 19.56
CA ASN A 301 -6.39 10.27 20.81
C ASN A 301 -6.01 8.78 20.95
N GLY A 302 -5.21 8.21 20.04
CA GLY A 302 -4.74 6.82 20.11
C GLY A 302 -5.76 5.78 19.64
N CYS A 303 -6.93 6.19 19.17
CA CYS A 303 -7.91 5.29 18.58
C CYS A 303 -7.38 4.75 17.23
N LYS A 304 -7.95 3.63 16.81
CA LYS A 304 -7.73 3.07 15.47
C LYS A 304 -8.99 3.24 14.64
N VAL A 305 -8.81 3.40 13.33
CA VAL A 305 -9.93 3.69 12.45
C VAL A 305 -9.92 2.72 11.28
N LEU A 306 -11.07 2.10 11.03
CA LEU A 306 -11.35 1.42 9.77
C LEU A 306 -12.26 2.31 8.92
N SER A 307 -12.02 2.32 7.63
CA SER A 307 -12.85 3.03 6.67
C SER A 307 -13.26 2.12 5.52
N LEU A 308 -14.52 2.23 5.10
CA LEU A 308 -14.98 1.62 3.86
C LEU A 308 -14.53 2.51 2.70
N ILE A 309 -13.92 1.89 1.69
CA ILE A 309 -13.50 2.56 0.46
C ILE A 309 -14.08 1.87 -0.77
N SER A 310 -14.06 2.58 -1.89
CA SER A 310 -14.29 2.00 -3.22
C SER A 310 -12.96 1.75 -3.90
N THR A 311 -12.68 0.53 -4.30
CA THR A 311 -11.42 0.18 -4.97
C THR A 311 -11.36 0.68 -6.42
N TYR A 312 -12.46 1.24 -6.95
CA TYR A 312 -12.57 1.67 -8.35
C TYR A 312 -11.42 2.57 -8.85
N GLN A 313 -10.94 3.47 -8.01
CA GLN A 313 -9.81 4.35 -8.37
C GLN A 313 -8.46 3.63 -8.30
N MET A 314 -8.38 2.53 -7.56
CA MET A 314 -7.13 1.77 -7.35
C MET A 314 -6.96 0.66 -8.39
N ASP A 315 -8.01 -0.12 -8.65
CA ASP A 315 -7.99 -1.32 -9.50
C ASP A 315 -9.03 -1.32 -10.64
N GLY A 316 -9.98 -0.38 -10.60
CA GLY A 316 -11.07 -0.28 -11.59
C GLY A 316 -12.31 -1.10 -11.24
N TYR A 317 -12.32 -1.84 -10.13
CA TYR A 317 -13.48 -2.60 -9.66
C TYR A 317 -14.34 -1.79 -8.70
N LYS A 318 -15.65 -1.86 -8.83
CA LYS A 318 -16.62 -1.16 -7.95
C LYS A 318 -16.99 -2.06 -6.76
N VAL A 319 -16.01 -2.47 -5.97
CA VAL A 319 -16.21 -3.33 -4.82
C VAL A 319 -16.04 -2.53 -3.53
N PRO A 320 -16.94 -2.70 -2.52
CA PRO A 320 -16.71 -2.13 -1.19
C PRO A 320 -15.53 -2.85 -0.54
N HIS A 321 -14.62 -2.08 0.04
CA HIS A 321 -13.41 -2.63 0.63
C HIS A 321 -13.06 -1.93 1.94
N TRP A 322 -12.80 -2.69 2.98
CA TRP A 322 -12.39 -2.17 4.27
C TRP A 322 -10.87 -2.05 4.36
N VAL A 323 -10.42 -0.90 4.85
CA VAL A 323 -9.01 -0.62 5.09
C VAL A 323 -8.80 -0.10 6.51
N ALA A 324 -7.61 -0.34 7.06
CA ALA A 324 -7.21 0.23 8.34
C ALA A 324 -6.44 1.54 8.10
N ILE A 325 -6.87 2.63 8.71
CA ILE A 325 -6.18 3.91 8.66
C ILE A 325 -5.06 3.90 9.69
N THR A 326 -3.83 4.11 9.25
CA THR A 326 -2.64 3.96 10.11
C THR A 326 -2.04 5.29 10.57
N ALA A 327 -2.16 6.34 9.77
CA ALA A 327 -1.69 7.67 10.10
C ALA A 327 -2.36 8.73 9.20
N ILE A 328 -2.23 10.00 9.58
CA ILE A 328 -2.61 11.15 8.76
C ILE A 328 -1.63 12.29 9.00
N ASP A 329 -1.31 13.04 7.96
CA ASP A 329 -0.58 14.30 8.03
C ASP A 329 -1.30 15.42 7.26
N GLU A 330 -0.60 16.47 6.90
CA GLU A 330 -1.20 17.62 6.21
C GLU A 330 -1.52 17.34 4.74
N GLU A 331 -0.84 16.39 4.10
CA GLU A 331 -0.97 16.11 2.67
C GLU A 331 -1.63 14.76 2.40
N CYS A 332 -1.34 13.76 3.23
CA CYS A 332 -1.72 12.38 3.00
C CYS A 332 -2.36 11.73 4.22
N LEU A 333 -3.26 10.81 3.91
CA LEU A 333 -3.70 9.76 4.81
C LEU A 333 -2.94 8.48 4.44
N TYR A 334 -2.55 7.71 5.43
CA TYR A 334 -1.87 6.42 5.24
C TYR A 334 -2.80 5.28 5.65
N LEU A 335 -2.85 4.25 4.83
CA LEU A 335 -3.73 3.11 5.10
C LEU A 335 -3.01 1.77 4.89
N HIS A 336 -3.49 0.75 5.58
CA HIS A 336 -3.18 -0.65 5.31
C HIS A 336 -4.32 -1.27 4.51
N ASP A 337 -3.96 -1.91 3.41
CA ASP A 337 -4.83 -2.72 2.58
C ASP A 337 -4.48 -4.20 2.80
N SER A 338 -5.44 -5.02 3.16
CA SER A 338 -5.22 -6.45 3.38
C SER A 338 -5.23 -7.27 2.08
N SER A 339 -5.71 -6.69 0.97
CA SER A 339 -5.77 -7.36 -0.33
C SER A 339 -4.42 -7.27 -1.05
N VAL A 340 -3.82 -8.40 -1.34
CA VAL A 340 -2.58 -8.51 -2.12
C VAL A 340 -2.96 -8.81 -3.57
N PRO A 341 -2.63 -7.94 -4.54
CA PRO A 341 -2.88 -8.23 -5.94
C PRO A 341 -2.09 -9.46 -6.41
N GLU A 342 -2.73 -10.37 -7.15
CA GLU A 342 -2.10 -11.61 -7.68
C GLU A 342 -0.81 -11.38 -8.47
N GLN A 343 -0.64 -10.20 -9.08
CA GLN A 343 0.52 -9.83 -9.88
C GLN A 343 1.72 -9.35 -9.05
N HIS A 344 1.55 -9.17 -7.75
CA HIS A 344 2.55 -8.65 -6.84
C HIS A 344 2.73 -9.63 -5.67
N ALA A 345 3.62 -10.59 -5.83
CA ALA A 345 3.86 -11.70 -4.91
C ALA A 345 4.25 -11.32 -3.47
N ALA A 346 4.32 -10.04 -3.17
CA ALA A 346 4.66 -9.60 -1.84
C ALA A 346 3.85 -8.34 -1.49
N GLY A 347 3.08 -8.37 -0.43
CA GLY A 347 2.17 -7.32 0.06
C GLY A 347 2.79 -5.95 0.41
N PHE A 348 3.75 -5.51 -0.39
CA PHE A 348 4.59 -4.33 -0.16
C PHE A 348 3.83 -3.04 -0.28
N ASP A 349 3.07 -2.96 -1.36
CA ASP A 349 2.31 -1.78 -1.69
C ASP A 349 1.01 -1.71 -0.89
N CYS A 350 0.85 -2.61 0.11
CA CYS A 350 -0.35 -2.74 0.92
C CYS A 350 -0.22 -2.14 2.32
N GLN A 351 1.00 -1.71 2.71
CA GLN A 351 1.26 -1.16 4.05
C GLN A 351 1.59 0.33 4.00
N HIS A 352 0.95 1.12 4.89
CA HIS A 352 1.12 2.58 4.96
C HIS A 352 1.03 3.24 3.57
N ILE A 353 0.00 2.88 2.80
CA ILE A 353 -0.23 3.43 1.47
C ILE A 353 -0.58 4.91 1.60
N PRO A 354 0.21 5.82 1.05
CA PRO A 354 -0.12 7.24 1.08
C PRO A 354 -1.21 7.57 0.05
N VAL A 355 -2.29 8.14 0.52
CA VAL A 355 -3.41 8.65 -0.30
C VAL A 355 -3.56 10.13 0.00
N ALA A 356 -3.60 10.98 -1.03
CA ALA A 356 -3.83 12.41 -0.82
C ALA A 356 -5.21 12.63 -0.16
N LEU A 357 -5.32 13.60 0.73
CA LEU A 357 -6.55 13.84 1.50
C LEU A 357 -7.77 14.03 0.59
N ASP A 358 -7.64 14.81 -0.50
CA ASP A 358 -8.72 15.03 -1.47
C ASP A 358 -9.11 13.75 -2.24
N ASP A 359 -8.14 12.88 -2.51
CA ASP A 359 -8.40 11.60 -3.17
C ASP A 359 -9.06 10.62 -2.20
N PHE A 360 -8.73 10.68 -0.89
CA PHE A 360 -9.38 9.85 0.13
C PHE A 360 -10.87 10.18 0.29
N ILE A 361 -11.24 11.46 0.21
CA ILE A 361 -12.66 11.87 0.26
C ILE A 361 -13.47 11.20 -0.87
N LYS A 362 -12.88 11.08 -2.07
CA LYS A 362 -13.50 10.38 -3.20
C LYS A 362 -13.48 8.87 -3.03
N LEU A 363 -12.35 8.34 -2.54
CA LEU A 363 -12.13 6.91 -2.33
C LEU A 363 -13.08 6.35 -1.26
N SER A 364 -13.32 7.08 -0.17
CA SER A 364 -14.21 6.70 0.93
C SER A 364 -15.70 6.82 0.61
N SER A 365 -16.08 7.09 -0.64
CA SER A 365 -17.47 7.18 -1.11
C SER A 365 -17.83 5.98 -1.96
N TYR A 366 -18.69 5.09 -1.46
CA TYR A 366 -19.06 3.85 -2.13
C TYR A 366 -20.46 3.91 -2.77
N GLY A 367 -20.57 3.37 -3.96
CA GLY A 367 -21.84 3.17 -4.66
C GLY A 367 -22.50 4.46 -5.16
N LYS A 368 -23.72 4.32 -5.69
CA LYS A 368 -24.51 5.44 -6.24
C LYS A 368 -24.93 6.43 -5.15
N THR A 369 -25.20 5.94 -3.97
CA THR A 369 -25.64 6.71 -2.80
C THR A 369 -24.49 7.39 -2.07
N LYS A 370 -23.24 7.18 -2.52
CA LYS A 370 -22.04 7.71 -1.88
C LYS A 370 -21.95 7.36 -0.37
N LEU A 371 -22.21 6.09 -0.05
CA LEU A 371 -22.07 5.60 1.32
C LEU A 371 -20.67 5.88 1.85
N ARG A 372 -20.60 6.53 2.99
CA ARG A 372 -19.38 6.73 3.77
C ARG A 372 -19.60 6.17 5.18
N THR A 373 -18.75 5.26 5.58
CA THR A 373 -18.80 4.66 6.91
C THR A 373 -17.39 4.41 7.44
N ALA A 374 -17.24 4.61 8.74
CA ALA A 374 -16.02 4.36 9.46
C ALA A 374 -16.32 3.74 10.84
N LEU A 375 -15.38 2.93 11.29
CA LEU A 375 -15.39 2.34 12.62
C LEU A 375 -14.19 2.85 13.39
N VAL A 376 -14.42 3.54 14.49
CA VAL A 376 -13.39 3.98 15.45
C VAL A 376 -13.31 2.95 16.57
N ILE A 377 -12.12 2.52 16.92
CA ILE A 377 -11.83 1.48 17.90
C ILE A 377 -10.84 1.98 18.93
N SER A 378 -11.08 1.70 20.21
CA SER A 378 -10.18 2.03 21.32
C SER A 378 -10.09 0.91 22.35
N LYS A 379 -9.14 0.98 23.27
CA LYS A 379 -9.09 0.08 24.44
C LYS A 379 -10.29 0.35 25.37
N ALA A 380 -10.73 -0.69 26.12
CA ALA A 380 -11.86 -0.59 27.04
C ALA A 380 -11.75 0.54 28.08
N ASN A 381 -10.53 0.87 28.51
CA ASN A 381 -10.27 1.90 29.53
C ASN A 381 -10.07 3.31 28.94
N PHE A 382 -10.42 3.52 27.69
CA PHE A 382 -10.28 4.81 27.03
C PHE A 382 -11.34 5.79 27.53
N LYS A 383 -10.92 6.90 28.13
CA LYS A 383 -11.79 8.06 28.43
C LYS A 383 -11.61 9.07 27.30
N GLU A 384 -12.69 9.38 26.57
CA GLU A 384 -12.69 10.54 25.66
C GLU A 384 -12.34 11.78 26.51
N GLN A 385 -11.25 12.47 26.13
CA GLN A 385 -10.87 13.77 26.70
C GLN A 385 -11.59 14.90 25.96
#